data_98121c3242233bf0b147dbe420ba8b1b
#
_entry.id   98121c3242233bf0b147dbe420ba8b1b
#
_cell.length_a   1.000
_cell.length_b   1.000
_cell.length_c   1.000
_cell.angle_alpha   90.00
_cell.angle_beta   90.00
_cell.angle_gamma   90.00
#
_symmetry.space_group_name_H-M   'P 1'
#
loop_
_entity.id
_entity.type
_entity.pdbx_description
1 polymer ?
#
loop_
_entity_poly.entity_id
_entity_poly.type
_entity_poly.pdbx_seq_one_letter_code
_entity_poly.pdbx_strand_id
1 'polypeptide(L)'
;MDFKLDSVNAKILVHLQGNARASFTEIGKAIGLTSPAVAERVKKMEDLGVIKGYHATVSHVHLGKQLRAIITLRAFIGKLKPFLEVVKTFEEVINCHRITGNENIIMEVVLKDQFHLERFIDKLIAYGETRTHIVLSDVVANKAVVDT
;
A
#
# COMPACT_ATOMS: atom_id res chain seq x y z
N MET A 1 -21.78 -10.67 11.14
CA MET A 1 -22.73 -9.81 10.41
C MET A 1 -22.09 -9.45 9.09
N ASP A 2 -22.62 -9.95 8.00
CA ASP A 2 -22.11 -9.59 6.67
C ASP A 2 -22.45 -8.12 6.42
N PHE A 3 -21.41 -7.28 6.39
CA PHE A 3 -21.56 -5.88 5.96
C PHE A 3 -21.84 -5.88 4.47
N LYS A 4 -23.06 -5.58 4.11
CA LYS A 4 -23.41 -5.36 2.69
C LYS A 4 -23.14 -3.89 2.37
N LEU A 5 -22.24 -3.65 1.44
CA LEU A 5 -21.95 -2.32 0.93
C LEU A 5 -23.18 -1.83 0.14
N ASP A 6 -23.86 -0.79 0.63
CA ASP A 6 -24.92 -0.14 -0.13
C ASP A 6 -24.34 0.88 -1.13
N SER A 7 -25.15 1.29 -2.09
CA SER A 7 -24.73 2.24 -3.14
C SER A 7 -24.27 3.60 -2.59
N VAL A 8 -24.77 3.99 -1.44
CA VAL A 8 -24.40 5.25 -0.78
C VAL A 8 -23.01 5.13 -0.15
N ASN A 9 -22.75 4.03 0.57
CA ASN A 9 -21.44 3.74 1.13
C ASN A 9 -20.39 3.59 0.02
N ALA A 10 -20.73 2.95 -1.10
CA ALA A 10 -19.84 2.85 -2.25
C ALA A 10 -19.44 4.23 -2.79
N LYS A 11 -20.39 5.17 -2.92
CA LYS A 11 -20.12 6.55 -3.33
C LYS A 11 -19.21 7.28 -2.33
N ILE A 12 -19.45 7.14 -1.03
CA ILE A 12 -18.59 7.72 0.01
C ILE A 12 -17.16 7.20 -0.12
N LEU A 13 -16.99 5.88 -0.29
CA LEU A 13 -15.67 5.26 -0.44
C LEU A 13 -14.93 5.74 -1.68
N VAL A 14 -15.61 5.94 -2.81
CA VAL A 14 -15.00 6.51 -4.02
C VAL A 14 -14.47 7.92 -3.77
N HIS A 15 -15.26 8.78 -3.09
CA HIS A 15 -14.82 10.12 -2.73
C HIS A 15 -13.58 10.10 -1.82
N LEU A 16 -13.59 9.28 -0.77
CA LEU A 16 -12.48 9.18 0.18
C LEU A 16 -11.22 8.57 -0.43
N GLN A 17 -11.35 7.61 -1.34
CA GLN A 17 -10.20 7.06 -2.08
C GLN A 17 -9.59 8.08 -3.04
N GLY A 18 -10.39 8.99 -3.59
CA GLY A 18 -9.91 10.08 -4.44
C GLY A 18 -9.30 11.25 -3.65
N ASN A 19 -9.86 11.55 -2.48
CA ASN A 19 -9.40 12.60 -1.58
C ASN A 19 -9.71 12.25 -0.12
N ALA A 20 -8.74 11.68 0.58
CA ALA A 20 -8.87 11.30 1.99
C ALA A 20 -9.11 12.50 2.93
N ARG A 21 -8.91 13.75 2.47
CA ARG A 21 -9.15 14.99 3.21
C ARG A 21 -10.50 15.64 2.89
N ALA A 22 -11.32 15.03 2.02
CA ALA A 22 -12.65 15.55 1.72
C ALA A 22 -13.47 15.64 3.02
N SER A 23 -14.11 16.79 3.24
CA SER A 23 -14.98 16.97 4.40
C SER A 23 -16.29 16.20 4.22
N PHE A 24 -16.92 15.82 5.32
CA PHE A 24 -18.23 15.17 5.25
C PHE A 24 -19.30 16.07 4.64
N THR A 25 -19.14 17.39 4.76
CA THR A 25 -20.01 18.38 4.10
C THR A 25 -19.84 18.33 2.58
N GLU A 26 -18.61 18.28 2.07
CA GLU A 26 -18.32 18.15 0.63
C GLU A 26 -18.88 16.85 0.06
N ILE A 27 -18.61 15.73 0.74
CA ILE A 27 -19.13 14.43 0.33
C ILE A 27 -20.65 14.43 0.35
N GLY A 28 -21.27 14.95 1.43
CA GLY A 28 -22.71 15.02 1.58
C GLY A 28 -23.38 15.81 0.46
N LYS A 29 -22.81 16.97 0.08
CA LYS A 29 -23.28 17.77 -1.07
C LYS A 29 -23.23 16.98 -2.38
N ALA A 30 -22.16 16.20 -2.59
CA ALA A 30 -21.97 15.45 -3.82
C ALA A 30 -22.94 14.26 -3.96
N ILE A 31 -23.40 13.67 -2.85
CA ILE A 31 -24.22 12.45 -2.87
C ILE A 31 -25.66 12.65 -2.32
N GLY A 32 -26.02 13.88 -1.96
CA GLY A 32 -27.36 14.21 -1.45
C GLY A 32 -27.61 13.78 0.00
N LEU A 33 -26.60 13.87 0.86
CA LEU A 33 -26.69 13.57 2.30
C LEU A 33 -26.27 14.76 3.16
N THR A 34 -26.74 14.76 4.41
CA THR A 34 -26.24 15.69 5.43
C THR A 34 -24.87 15.27 5.94
N SER A 35 -24.07 16.23 6.42
CA SER A 35 -22.74 15.93 7.00
C SER A 35 -22.81 14.93 8.17
N PRO A 36 -23.74 15.02 9.13
CA PRO A 36 -23.88 14.00 10.18
C PRO A 36 -24.19 12.60 9.63
N ALA A 37 -25.03 12.49 8.60
CA ALA A 37 -25.34 11.19 7.98
C ALA A 37 -24.12 10.56 7.30
N VAL A 38 -23.28 11.37 6.65
CA VAL A 38 -22.00 10.92 6.09
C VAL A 38 -21.07 10.46 7.22
N ALA A 39 -20.93 11.27 8.28
CA ALA A 39 -20.06 10.97 9.42
C ALA A 39 -20.42 9.63 10.09
N GLU A 40 -21.71 9.37 10.31
CA GLU A 40 -22.18 8.10 10.89
C GLU A 40 -21.83 6.89 10.01
N ARG A 41 -22.02 7.01 8.69
CA ARG A 41 -21.69 5.95 7.74
C ARG A 41 -20.18 5.68 7.68
N VAL A 42 -19.37 6.74 7.64
CA VAL A 42 -17.91 6.63 7.65
C VAL A 42 -17.43 5.93 8.93
N LYS A 43 -17.91 6.39 10.10
CA LYS A 43 -17.56 5.75 11.38
C LYS A 43 -17.91 4.27 11.39
N LYS A 44 -19.09 3.89 10.91
CA LYS A 44 -19.48 2.47 10.82
C LYS A 44 -18.55 1.67 9.91
N MET A 45 -18.11 2.24 8.78
CA MET A 45 -17.16 1.58 7.87
C MET A 45 -15.75 1.47 8.47
N GLU A 46 -15.33 2.43 9.29
CA GLU A 46 -14.10 2.36 10.07
C GLU A 46 -14.18 1.27 11.14
N ASP A 47 -15.24 1.26 11.94
CA ASP A 47 -15.46 0.28 13.01
C ASP A 47 -15.52 -1.17 12.49
N LEU A 48 -16.04 -1.35 11.28
CA LEU A 48 -16.11 -2.65 10.60
C LEU A 48 -14.83 -3.01 9.82
N GLY A 49 -13.83 -2.12 9.80
CA GLY A 49 -12.58 -2.34 9.07
C GLY A 49 -12.70 -2.29 7.54
N VAL A 50 -13.80 -1.76 7.01
CA VAL A 50 -13.96 -1.48 5.57
C VAL A 50 -13.01 -0.36 5.17
N ILE A 51 -12.96 0.71 5.97
CA ILE A 51 -11.93 1.75 5.89
C ILE A 51 -10.83 1.35 6.88
N LYS A 52 -9.64 1.06 6.36
CA LYS A 52 -8.49 0.62 7.16
C LYS A 52 -7.57 1.76 7.60
N GLY A 53 -7.74 2.94 7.05
CA GLY A 53 -6.94 4.11 7.37
C GLY A 53 -6.94 5.15 6.27
N TYR A 54 -6.25 6.26 6.55
CA TYR A 54 -6.09 7.41 5.65
C TYR A 54 -4.61 7.74 5.60
N HIS A 55 -4.04 7.79 4.40
CA HIS A 55 -2.59 7.93 4.23
C HIS A 55 -2.28 9.01 3.19
N ALA A 56 -1.26 9.82 3.49
CA ALA A 56 -0.71 10.73 2.50
C ALA A 56 0.18 9.99 1.52
N THR A 57 -0.02 10.24 0.23
CA THR A 57 0.93 9.82 -0.80
C THR A 57 2.01 10.89 -0.96
N VAL A 58 3.26 10.51 -0.84
CA VAL A 58 4.41 11.42 -0.92
C VAL A 58 5.29 11.11 -2.13
N SER A 59 5.94 12.13 -2.64
CA SER A 59 6.93 11.97 -3.71
C SER A 59 8.26 11.47 -3.14
N HIS A 60 8.63 10.24 -3.45
CA HIS A 60 9.90 9.65 -3.02
C HIS A 60 11.11 10.44 -3.53
N VAL A 61 11.02 10.97 -4.76
CA VAL A 61 12.06 11.80 -5.37
C VAL A 61 12.35 13.05 -4.54
N HIS A 62 11.30 13.76 -4.09
CA HIS A 62 11.45 14.93 -3.22
C HIS A 62 12.03 14.60 -1.84
N LEU A 63 11.90 13.34 -1.42
CA LEU A 63 12.52 12.82 -0.19
C LEU A 63 13.93 12.25 -0.42
N GLY A 64 14.54 12.51 -1.59
CA GLY A 64 15.88 12.06 -1.93
C GLY A 64 16.00 10.57 -2.29
N LYS A 65 14.87 9.92 -2.59
CA LYS A 65 14.81 8.51 -3.01
C LYS A 65 14.58 8.46 -4.53
N GLN A 66 15.64 8.48 -5.30
CA GLN A 66 15.60 8.60 -6.77
C GLN A 66 15.27 7.27 -7.47
N LEU A 67 15.46 6.15 -6.77
CA LEU A 67 15.27 4.82 -7.32
C LEU A 67 14.17 4.08 -6.59
N ARG A 68 13.22 3.56 -7.36
CA ARG A 68 12.19 2.64 -6.85
C ARG A 68 12.33 1.28 -7.55
N ALA A 69 12.27 0.20 -6.79
CA ALA A 69 12.40 -1.13 -7.33
C ALA A 69 11.36 -2.09 -6.73
N ILE A 70 11.01 -3.09 -7.52
CA ILE A 70 10.29 -4.27 -7.05
C ILE A 70 11.31 -5.40 -6.93
N ILE A 71 11.43 -5.98 -5.75
CA ILE A 71 12.34 -7.09 -5.49
C ILE A 71 11.52 -8.30 -5.07
N THR A 72 11.73 -9.42 -5.75
CA THR A 72 11.21 -10.71 -5.33
C THR A 72 12.31 -11.51 -4.65
N LEU A 73 11.95 -12.34 -3.67
CA LEU A 73 12.87 -13.19 -2.93
C LEU A 73 12.31 -14.60 -2.83
N ARG A 74 13.15 -15.56 -3.21
CA ARG A 74 12.94 -16.99 -2.95
C ARG A 74 13.81 -17.39 -1.77
N ALA A 75 13.17 -17.53 -0.61
CA ALA A 75 13.88 -17.81 0.63
C ALA A 75 14.58 -19.18 0.58
N PHE A 76 15.81 -19.24 1.10
CA PHE A 76 16.48 -20.50 1.36
C PHE A 76 15.73 -21.28 2.44
N ILE A 77 15.96 -22.59 2.48
CA ILE A 77 15.36 -23.48 3.49
C ILE A 77 15.66 -22.94 4.89
N GLY A 78 14.62 -22.76 5.70
CA GLY A 78 14.73 -22.25 7.06
C GLY A 78 14.93 -20.73 7.19
N LYS A 79 15.03 -19.99 6.10
CA LYS A 79 15.30 -18.53 6.12
C LYS A 79 14.05 -17.65 5.98
N LEU A 80 12.90 -18.21 5.60
CA LEU A 80 11.69 -17.42 5.42
C LEU A 80 11.23 -16.74 6.72
N LYS A 81 11.09 -17.49 7.81
CA LYS A 81 10.64 -16.91 9.10
C LYS A 81 11.59 -15.84 9.62
N PRO A 82 12.92 -16.04 9.67
CA PRO A 82 13.86 -14.98 10.02
C PRO A 82 13.74 -13.76 9.12
N PHE A 83 13.55 -13.94 7.81
CA PHE A 83 13.37 -12.84 6.87
C PHE A 83 12.10 -12.03 7.17
N LEU A 84 10.97 -12.68 7.47
CA LEU A 84 9.73 -11.99 7.80
C LEU A 84 9.85 -11.06 9.02
N GLU A 85 10.76 -11.36 9.93
CA GLU A 85 11.02 -10.48 11.07
C GLU A 85 12.00 -9.35 10.72
N VAL A 86 13.09 -9.66 10.03
CA VAL A 86 14.10 -8.65 9.72
C VAL A 86 13.62 -7.62 8.70
N VAL A 87 12.78 -8.02 7.73
CA VAL A 87 12.27 -7.10 6.69
C VAL A 87 11.49 -5.92 7.28
N LYS A 88 10.86 -6.09 8.43
CA LYS A 88 10.14 -5.03 9.16
C LYS A 88 11.06 -3.91 9.64
N THR A 89 12.36 -4.15 9.72
CA THR A 89 13.38 -3.19 10.17
C THR A 89 14.05 -2.45 9.03
N PHE A 90 13.81 -2.82 7.78
CA PHE A 90 14.44 -2.20 6.61
C PHE A 90 13.71 -0.92 6.21
N GLU A 91 14.36 0.22 6.38
CA GLU A 91 13.80 1.54 6.03
C GLU A 91 13.56 1.70 4.52
N GLU A 92 14.26 0.91 3.70
CA GLU A 92 14.11 0.91 2.25
C GLU A 92 12.79 0.32 1.80
N VAL A 93 12.19 -0.58 2.60
CA VAL A 93 10.98 -1.34 2.24
C VAL A 93 9.73 -0.55 2.59
N ILE A 94 8.95 -0.18 1.57
CA ILE A 94 7.67 0.51 1.76
C ILE A 94 6.48 -0.45 1.73
N ASN A 95 6.59 -1.55 1.00
CA ASN A 95 5.60 -2.63 0.98
C ASN A 95 6.31 -3.98 0.90
N CYS A 96 5.78 -4.97 1.60
CA CYS A 96 6.27 -6.34 1.54
C CYS A 96 5.10 -7.32 1.69
N HIS A 97 5.01 -8.27 0.77
CA HIS A 97 3.94 -9.26 0.74
C HIS A 97 4.51 -10.67 0.62
N ARG A 98 3.87 -11.62 1.32
CA ARG A 98 4.03 -13.03 1.01
C ARG A 98 3.22 -13.36 -0.22
N ILE A 99 3.82 -14.10 -1.15
CA ILE A 99 3.18 -14.50 -2.41
C ILE A 99 3.27 -16.01 -2.62
N THR A 100 2.43 -16.51 -3.49
CA THR A 100 2.50 -17.88 -4.00
C THR A 100 3.35 -17.93 -5.26
N GLY A 101 3.87 -19.09 -5.60
CA GLY A 101 4.70 -19.31 -6.79
C GLY A 101 6.14 -19.67 -6.43
N ASN A 102 7.07 -19.45 -7.36
CA ASN A 102 8.48 -19.77 -7.16
C ASN A 102 9.16 -18.88 -6.11
N GLU A 103 8.77 -17.64 -6.04
CA GLU A 103 9.21 -16.68 -5.02
C GLU A 103 8.22 -16.68 -3.84
N ASN A 104 8.75 -16.45 -2.62
CA ASN A 104 7.93 -16.39 -1.41
C ASN A 104 7.49 -14.99 -1.07
N ILE A 105 8.26 -13.99 -1.51
CA ILE A 105 8.17 -12.58 -1.13
C ILE A 105 8.22 -11.70 -2.38
N ILE A 106 7.43 -10.66 -2.35
CA ILE A 106 7.56 -9.49 -3.21
C ILE A 106 7.59 -8.25 -2.35
N MET A 107 8.54 -7.36 -2.60
CA MET A 107 8.66 -6.10 -1.87
C MET A 107 8.88 -4.93 -2.81
N GLU A 108 8.33 -3.80 -2.45
CA GLU A 108 8.59 -2.52 -3.08
C GLU A 108 9.54 -1.73 -2.20
N VAL A 109 10.63 -1.24 -2.80
CA VAL A 109 11.68 -0.53 -2.09
C VAL A 109 11.96 0.83 -2.73
N VAL A 110 12.38 1.78 -1.89
CA VAL A 110 12.80 3.11 -2.31
C VAL A 110 14.24 3.37 -1.85
N LEU A 111 15.08 3.84 -2.75
CA LEU A 111 16.52 3.90 -2.58
C LEU A 111 17.05 5.23 -3.11
N LYS A 112 18.19 5.68 -2.60
CA LYS A 112 18.81 6.92 -3.05
C LYS A 112 19.35 6.81 -4.47
N ASP A 113 20.06 5.71 -4.75
CA ASP A 113 20.80 5.48 -5.98
C ASP A 113 21.14 3.99 -6.17
N GLN A 114 21.85 3.65 -7.24
CA GLN A 114 22.27 2.27 -7.52
C GLN A 114 23.22 1.69 -6.47
N PHE A 115 24.08 2.50 -5.84
CA PHE A 115 24.98 2.03 -4.78
C PHE A 115 24.21 1.66 -3.52
N HIS A 116 23.14 2.41 -3.23
CA HIS A 116 22.23 2.06 -2.14
C HIS A 116 21.49 0.75 -2.47
N LEU A 117 21.07 0.53 -3.72
CA LEU A 117 20.46 -0.72 -4.16
C LEU A 117 21.41 -1.91 -3.97
N GLU A 118 22.66 -1.78 -4.38
CA GLU A 118 23.68 -2.82 -4.20
C GLU A 118 23.82 -3.21 -2.72
N ARG A 119 24.02 -2.24 -1.85
CA ARG A 119 24.11 -2.48 -0.39
C ARG A 119 22.84 -3.10 0.18
N PHE A 120 21.67 -2.74 -0.35
CA PHE A 120 20.41 -3.32 0.08
C PHE A 120 20.29 -4.78 -0.36
N ILE A 121 20.65 -5.11 -1.60
CA ILE A 121 20.69 -6.48 -2.10
C ILE A 121 21.63 -7.34 -1.24
N ASP A 122 22.78 -6.83 -0.85
CA ASP A 122 23.72 -7.51 0.02
C ASP A 122 23.11 -7.90 1.39
N LYS A 123 22.15 -7.12 1.91
CA LYS A 123 21.40 -7.51 3.10
C LYS A 123 20.46 -8.70 2.85
N LEU A 124 19.99 -8.87 1.63
CA LEU A 124 18.99 -9.89 1.26
C LEU A 124 19.60 -11.25 0.93
N ILE A 125 20.82 -11.30 0.39
CA ILE A 125 21.44 -12.53 -0.13
C ILE A 125 21.64 -13.60 0.94
N ALA A 126 21.70 -13.24 2.21
CA ALA A 126 21.77 -14.19 3.32
C ALA A 126 20.47 -14.98 3.52
N TYR A 127 19.35 -14.49 2.99
CA TYR A 127 18.02 -15.05 3.20
C TYR A 127 17.46 -15.80 2.00
N GLY A 128 17.91 -15.48 0.79
CA GLY A 128 17.38 -16.12 -0.41
C GLY A 128 17.95 -15.56 -1.69
N GLU A 129 17.47 -16.13 -2.80
CA GLU A 129 17.72 -15.63 -4.14
C GLU A 129 16.80 -14.45 -4.43
N THR A 130 17.34 -13.38 -5.01
CA THR A 130 16.59 -12.16 -5.32
C THR A 130 16.55 -11.89 -6.82
N ARG A 131 15.43 -11.26 -7.24
CA ARG A 131 15.30 -10.62 -8.56
C ARG A 131 14.86 -9.20 -8.37
N THR A 132 15.55 -8.28 -9.02
CA THR A 132 15.29 -6.84 -8.90
C THR A 132 14.77 -6.29 -10.22
N HIS A 133 13.66 -5.56 -10.14
CA HIS A 133 13.06 -4.84 -11.26
C HIS A 133 12.98 -3.36 -10.91
N ILE A 134 13.64 -2.52 -11.71
CA ILE A 134 13.55 -1.08 -11.54
C ILE A 134 12.21 -0.60 -12.07
N VAL A 135 11.48 0.17 -11.27
CA VAL A 135 10.23 0.80 -11.69
C VAL A 135 10.56 2.02 -12.55
N LEU A 136 10.14 2.01 -13.80
CA LEU A 136 10.36 3.11 -14.73
C LEU A 136 9.29 4.20 -14.57
N SER A 137 8.03 3.80 -14.45
CA SER A 137 6.90 4.72 -14.30
C SER A 137 5.69 4.00 -13.73
N ASP A 138 4.75 4.76 -13.19
CA ASP A 138 3.45 4.26 -12.78
C ASP A 138 2.45 4.45 -13.92
N VAL A 139 1.92 3.36 -14.45
CA VAL A 139 0.88 3.41 -15.49
C VAL A 139 -0.49 3.61 -14.84
N VAL A 140 -0.72 2.97 -13.72
CA VAL A 140 -1.91 3.14 -12.88
C VAL A 140 -1.46 3.21 -11.43
N ALA A 141 -1.83 4.27 -10.73
CA ALA A 141 -1.54 4.46 -9.32
C ALA A 141 -2.80 4.83 -8.54
N ASN A 142 -3.01 4.17 -7.40
CA ASN A 142 -4.07 4.51 -6.42
C ASN A 142 -5.48 4.64 -7.03
N LYS A 143 -5.79 3.85 -8.06
CA LYS A 143 -7.14 3.82 -8.63
C LYS A 143 -8.11 3.32 -7.57
N ALA A 144 -9.25 4.01 -7.44
CA ALA A 144 -10.28 3.62 -6.49
C ALA A 144 -10.78 2.21 -6.76
N VAL A 145 -10.87 1.41 -5.69
CA VAL A 145 -11.57 0.12 -5.71
C VAL A 145 -13.06 0.41 -5.56
N VAL A 146 -13.85 -0.09 -6.47
CA VAL A 146 -15.30 0.07 -6.49
C VAL A 146 -15.98 -1.30 -6.38
N ASP A 147 -17.16 -1.30 -5.76
CA ASP A 147 -18.06 -2.46 -5.82
C ASP A 147 -18.76 -2.47 -7.18
N THR A 148 -18.77 -3.61 -7.85
CA THR A 148 -19.41 -3.82 -9.17
C THR A 148 -20.70 -4.61 -9.05
#